data_bad9be413146cd0d10c6ce6197081273
#
_entry.id   bad9be413146cd0d10c6ce6197081273
#
_cell.length_a   1.000
_cell.length_b   1.000
_cell.length_c   1.000
_cell.angle_alpha   90.00
_cell.angle_beta   90.00
_cell.angle_gamma   90.00
#
_symmetry.space_group_name_H-M   'P 1'
#
loop_
_entity.id
_entity.type
_entity.pdbx_description
1 polymer ?
#
loop_
_entity_poly.entity_id
_entity_poly.type
_entity_poly.pdbx_seq_one_letter_code
_entity_poly.pdbx_strand_id
1 'polypeptide(L)'
;MDPYKIIKKPLISEKDFELIEKENKLVLWVALKATKKQIKEAIELLYNVKVDKVNTLITPKGTKKAYVRLSDFDDAADIASRMGLF
;
A
#
# COMPACT_ATOMS: atom_id res chain seq x y z
N MET A 1 -17.84 -0.26 -2.49
CA MET A 1 -16.61 -0.09 -1.68
C MET A 1 -16.09 1.33 -1.82
N ASP A 2 -15.73 1.95 -0.71
CA ASP A 2 -15.10 3.27 -0.74
C ASP A 2 -13.58 3.07 -0.51
N PRO A 3 -12.75 3.26 -1.54
CA PRO A 3 -11.31 3.02 -1.39
C PRO A 3 -10.64 3.94 -0.37
N TYR A 4 -11.18 5.13 -0.14
CA TYR A 4 -10.63 6.05 0.87
C TYR A 4 -10.88 5.57 2.30
N LYS A 5 -11.86 4.69 2.50
CA LYS A 5 -12.10 4.07 3.80
C LYS A 5 -11.23 2.83 4.03
N ILE A 6 -10.72 2.25 2.95
CA ILE A 6 -9.84 1.07 3.01
C ILE A 6 -8.40 1.49 3.24
N ILE A 7 -7.91 2.47 2.48
CA ILE A 7 -6.54 2.96 2.56
C ILE A 7 -6.52 4.20 3.44
N LYS A 8 -5.78 4.17 4.55
CA LYS A 8 -5.73 5.28 5.50
C LYS A 8 -4.59 6.24 5.19
N LYS A 9 -3.36 5.77 5.24
CA LYS A 9 -2.22 6.60 4.88
C LYS A 9 -0.98 5.74 4.61
N PRO A 10 -0.05 6.25 3.80
CA PRO A 10 1.21 5.55 3.55
C PRO A 10 2.17 5.69 4.72
N LEU A 11 3.11 4.75 4.80
CA LEU A 11 4.20 4.75 5.76
C LEU A 11 5.51 4.94 5.03
N ILE A 12 6.38 5.77 5.62
CA ILE A 12 7.68 6.05 5.03
C ILE A 12 8.76 6.16 6.10
N SER A 13 9.13 5.02 6.68
CA SER A 13 10.37 4.93 7.43
C SER A 13 11.50 4.65 6.45
N GLU A 14 12.74 4.69 6.93
CA GLU A 14 13.90 4.34 6.11
C GLU A 14 13.74 2.95 5.49
N LYS A 15 13.24 2.00 6.29
CA LYS A 15 13.02 0.63 5.84
C LYS A 15 11.90 0.54 4.80
N ASP A 16 10.83 1.32 4.98
CA ASP A 16 9.73 1.37 4.01
C ASP A 16 10.20 1.94 2.68
N PHE A 17 11.07 2.94 2.75
CA PHE A 17 11.67 3.54 1.56
C PHE A 17 12.52 2.53 0.78
N GLU A 18 13.28 1.69 1.50
CA GLU A 18 14.04 0.61 0.86
C GLU A 18 13.13 -0.37 0.12
N LEU A 19 11.97 -0.71 0.70
CA LEU A 19 11.01 -1.60 0.06
C LEU A 19 10.44 -0.99 -1.22
N ILE A 20 10.20 0.32 -1.21
CA ILE A 20 9.75 1.04 -2.40
C ILE A 20 10.80 0.92 -3.50
N GLU A 21 12.04 1.19 -3.21
CA GLU A 21 13.11 1.23 -4.20
C GLU A 21 13.55 -0.15 -4.68
N LYS A 22 13.70 -1.10 -3.75
CA LYS A 22 14.29 -2.41 -4.09
C LYS A 22 13.27 -3.47 -4.47
N GLU A 23 12.07 -3.40 -3.92
CA GLU A 23 11.07 -4.45 -4.10
C GLU A 23 9.78 -3.97 -4.73
N ASN A 24 9.71 -2.71 -5.10
CA ASN A 24 8.51 -2.13 -5.72
C ASN A 24 7.26 -2.29 -4.86
N LYS A 25 7.44 -2.16 -3.53
CA LYS A 25 6.38 -2.32 -2.54
C LYS A 25 6.05 -1.01 -1.85
N LEU A 26 4.75 -0.79 -1.63
CA LEU A 26 4.26 0.28 -0.78
C LEU A 26 3.87 -0.30 0.58
N VAL A 27 4.10 0.45 1.65
CA VAL A 27 3.64 0.08 2.99
C VAL A 27 2.59 1.11 3.41
N LEU A 28 1.41 0.62 3.81
CA LEU A 28 0.26 1.47 4.07
C LEU A 28 -0.44 1.08 5.36
N TRP A 29 -0.95 2.09 6.09
CA TRP A 29 -1.97 1.82 7.10
C TRP A 29 -3.29 1.61 6.37
N VAL A 30 -4.01 0.56 6.74
CA VAL A 30 -5.31 0.23 6.15
C VAL A 30 -6.35 0.00 7.24
N ALA A 31 -7.61 -0.07 6.84
CA ALA A 31 -8.69 -0.37 7.79
C ALA A 31 -8.48 -1.77 8.38
N LEU A 32 -8.71 -1.90 9.69
CA LEU A 32 -8.47 -3.16 10.39
C LEU A 32 -9.25 -4.33 9.79
N LYS A 33 -10.45 -4.07 9.32
CA LYS A 33 -11.31 -5.11 8.72
C LYS A 33 -11.11 -5.30 7.22
N ALA A 34 -10.20 -4.54 6.61
CA ALA A 34 -9.96 -4.64 5.17
C ALA A 34 -9.31 -5.98 4.83
N THR A 35 -9.81 -6.63 3.79
CA THR A 35 -9.22 -7.86 3.28
C THR A 35 -8.13 -7.53 2.25
N LYS A 36 -7.26 -8.50 1.97
CA LYS A 36 -6.22 -8.33 0.94
C LYS A 36 -6.84 -7.96 -0.41
N LYS A 37 -7.96 -8.59 -0.75
CA LYS A 37 -8.68 -8.31 -2.00
C LYS A 37 -9.19 -6.88 -2.04
N GLN A 38 -9.78 -6.39 -0.95
CA GLN A 38 -10.27 -5.02 -0.87
C GLN A 38 -9.12 -4.01 -0.98
N ILE A 39 -7.99 -4.30 -0.32
CA ILE A 39 -6.81 -3.44 -0.38
C ILE A 39 -6.28 -3.36 -1.82
N LYS A 40 -6.17 -4.50 -2.49
CA LYS A 40 -5.76 -4.57 -3.89
C LYS A 40 -6.67 -3.73 -4.78
N GLU A 41 -7.98 -3.95 -4.68
CA GLU A 41 -8.97 -3.23 -5.48
C GLU A 41 -8.91 -1.72 -5.23
N ALA A 42 -8.74 -1.32 -3.96
CA ALA A 42 -8.68 0.10 -3.59
C ALA A 42 -7.47 0.79 -4.21
N ILE A 43 -6.29 0.17 -4.13
CA ILE A 43 -5.08 0.74 -4.72
C ILE A 43 -5.19 0.81 -6.24
N GLU A 44 -5.68 -0.25 -6.86
CA GLU A 44 -5.83 -0.27 -8.32
C GLU A 44 -6.80 0.79 -8.79
N LEU A 45 -7.88 1.01 -8.04
CA LEU A 45 -8.89 1.99 -8.38
C LEU A 45 -8.39 3.44 -8.18
N LEU A 46 -7.71 3.71 -7.05
CA LEU A 46 -7.25 5.06 -6.73
C LEU A 46 -6.11 5.54 -7.60
N TYR A 47 -5.19 4.65 -7.97
CA TYR A 47 -3.95 5.04 -8.65
C TYR A 47 -3.82 4.47 -10.05
N ASN A 48 -4.81 3.71 -10.51
CA ASN A 48 -4.81 3.11 -11.85
C ASN A 48 -3.55 2.29 -12.12
N VAL A 49 -3.22 1.42 -11.19
CA VAL A 49 -2.07 0.52 -11.26
C VAL A 49 -2.51 -0.93 -11.13
N LYS A 50 -1.58 -1.85 -11.37
CA LYS A 50 -1.81 -3.28 -11.14
C LYS A 50 -1.03 -3.72 -9.91
N VAL A 51 -1.74 -4.38 -8.99
CA VAL A 51 -1.14 -4.92 -7.78
C VAL A 51 -0.85 -6.40 -7.99
N ASP A 52 0.39 -6.77 -7.74
CA ASP A 52 0.85 -8.15 -7.88
C ASP A 52 0.53 -8.98 -6.63
N LYS A 53 0.80 -8.42 -5.45
CA LYS A 53 0.63 -9.13 -4.20
C LYS A 53 0.35 -8.17 -3.05
N VAL A 54 -0.48 -8.61 -2.11
CA VAL A 54 -0.76 -7.88 -0.86
C VAL A 54 -0.52 -8.81 0.32
N ASN A 55 0.32 -8.37 1.26
CA ASN A 55 0.50 -9.01 2.55
C ASN A 55 0.04 -8.05 3.63
N THR A 56 -0.51 -8.57 4.72
CA THR A 56 -0.99 -7.74 5.83
C THR A 56 -0.40 -8.21 7.15
N LEU A 57 -0.28 -7.27 8.08
CA LEU A 57 0.23 -7.52 9.42
C LEU A 57 -0.58 -6.67 10.39
N ILE A 58 -1.05 -7.31 11.47
CA ILE A 58 -1.71 -6.58 12.57
C ILE A 58 -0.65 -6.31 13.63
N THR A 59 -0.49 -5.03 13.98
CA THR A 59 0.50 -4.63 14.97
C THR A 59 -0.02 -4.89 16.39
N PRO A 60 0.86 -4.92 17.41
CA PRO A 60 0.43 -5.07 18.81
C PRO A 60 -0.53 -3.97 19.26
N LYS A 61 -0.54 -2.82 18.61
CA LYS A 61 -1.45 -1.72 18.94
C LYS A 61 -2.84 -1.88 18.31
N GLY A 62 -3.08 -2.96 17.56
CA GLY A 62 -4.37 -3.20 16.94
C GLY A 62 -4.58 -2.46 15.62
N THR A 63 -3.53 -1.97 15.00
CA THR A 63 -3.58 -1.35 13.66
C THR A 63 -3.11 -2.34 12.61
N LYS A 64 -3.52 -2.13 11.36
CA LYS A 64 -3.19 -3.04 10.27
C LYS A 64 -2.30 -2.36 9.24
N LYS A 65 -1.17 -2.99 8.95
CA LYS A 65 -0.28 -2.58 7.86
C LYS A 65 -0.51 -3.46 6.64
N ALA A 66 -0.43 -2.89 5.46
CA ALA A 66 -0.44 -3.64 4.22
C ALA A 66 0.86 -3.40 3.46
N TYR A 67 1.45 -4.47 2.97
CA TYR A 67 2.61 -4.45 2.09
C TYR A 67 2.09 -4.76 0.70
N VAL A 68 2.07 -3.76 -0.17
CA VAL A 68 1.48 -3.84 -1.50
C VAL A 68 2.58 -3.85 -2.55
N ARG A 69 2.78 -4.99 -3.20
CA ARG A 69 3.73 -5.10 -4.30
C ARG A 69 3.02 -4.80 -5.61
N LEU A 70 3.54 -3.82 -6.34
CA LEU A 70 3.00 -3.47 -7.65
C LEU A 70 3.57 -4.37 -8.73
N SER A 71 2.88 -4.45 -9.87
CA SER A 71 3.39 -5.18 -11.01
C SER A 71 4.65 -4.48 -11.55
N ASP A 72 5.44 -5.20 -12.37
CA ASP A 72 6.66 -4.66 -12.93
C ASP A 72 6.42 -3.49 -13.91
N PHE A 73 5.18 -3.30 -14.34
CA PHE A 73 4.80 -2.19 -15.22
C PHE A 73 4.51 -0.90 -14.47
N ASP A 74 4.41 -0.96 -13.15
CA ASP A 74 4.10 0.19 -12.31
C ASP A 74 5.26 0.47 -11.35
N ASP A 75 5.43 1.73 -10.97
CA ASP A 75 6.55 2.16 -10.13
C ASP A 75 6.02 2.62 -8.77
N ALA A 76 6.39 1.89 -7.71
CA ALA A 76 5.97 2.21 -6.35
C ALA A 76 6.47 3.60 -5.94
N ALA A 77 7.65 4.02 -6.40
CA ALA A 77 8.16 5.36 -6.08
C ALA A 77 7.27 6.46 -6.67
N ASP A 78 6.75 6.25 -7.88
CA ASP A 78 5.84 7.20 -8.51
C ASP A 78 4.52 7.30 -7.72
N ILE A 79 3.98 6.17 -7.30
CA ILE A 79 2.74 6.16 -6.52
C ILE A 79 2.97 6.80 -5.15
N ALA A 80 4.09 6.51 -4.49
CA ALA A 80 4.44 7.13 -3.22
C ALA A 80 4.53 8.64 -3.35
N SER A 81 5.10 9.13 -4.44
CA SER A 81 5.16 10.56 -4.74
C SER A 81 3.74 11.15 -4.88
N ARG A 82 2.85 10.46 -5.60
CA ARG A 82 1.47 10.91 -5.76
C ARG A 82 0.68 10.88 -4.44
N MET A 83 1.08 10.04 -3.51
CA MET A 83 0.50 10.00 -2.16
C MET A 83 1.03 11.12 -1.26
N GLY A 84 2.00 11.91 -1.72
CA GLY A 84 2.56 13.00 -0.96
C GLY A 84 3.67 12.61 -0.01
N LEU A 85 4.35 11.49 -0.24
CA LEU A 85 5.44 11.00 0.61
C LEU A 85 6.77 11.68 0.34
N PHE A 86 6.92 12.26 -0.81
CA PHE A 86 8.17 12.93 -1.22
C PHE A 86 7.95 14.39 -1.50
#